data_46032cf508466fbdf6e2d9a81dd2a5a5
#
_entry.id   46032cf508466fbdf6e2d9a81dd2a5a5
#
_cell.length_a   1.000
_cell.length_b   1.000
_cell.length_c   1.000
_cell.angle_alpha   90.00
_cell.angle_beta   90.00
_cell.angle_gamma   90.00
#
_symmetry.space_group_name_H-M   'P 1'
#
loop_
_entity.id
_entity.type
_entity.pdbx_description
1 polymer ?
#
loop_
_entity_poly.entity_id
_entity_poly.type
_entity_poly.pdbx_seq_one_letter_code
_entity_poly.pdbx_strand_id
1 'polypeptide(L)'
;MKYLRSALLSAVTVPLILFGTACVPQDTASSAAPPSEAQGQTPAQAGTALEQLGSIPIKGRAPKTGYSREEFGPAWADVDRNGCDTRNDILARDLTNQTFKPGTKDCVVATGTFADPYTGTVISFVRGNTTSTAVQIDHVVALSDAWQKGAQQLTAEERRQLANDPLNLFAADGPANSAKSDSDAATWLPSNKAFRCEYVARQTAVKAEYRLWMTQAEHDAIAAVLATCPDEPVPAREGTAPRTVPAGEVPDTPEGPGSPTPVYANCTAVKAAGAAPIRPGDPGWDPKFDGDGDGVGCTS
;
A
#
# COMPACT_ATOMS: atom_id res chain seq x y z
N MET A 1 23.02 -10.85 -61.29
CA MET A 1 22.69 -9.84 -62.33
C MET A 1 22.77 -8.48 -61.71
N LYS A 2 23.64 -7.67 -62.23
CA LYS A 2 23.92 -6.27 -61.94
C LYS A 2 22.77 -5.40 -62.37
N TYR A 3 22.35 -4.39 -61.63
CA TYR A 3 21.98 -3.09 -62.17
C TYR A 3 22.28 -1.96 -61.15
N LEU A 4 23.08 -1.05 -61.64
CA LEU A 4 23.55 0.22 -61.17
C LEU A 4 22.58 1.36 -61.54
N ARG A 5 22.76 2.51 -60.89
CA ARG A 5 22.48 3.93 -61.26
C ARG A 5 21.11 4.45 -60.82
N SER A 6 20.93 5.70 -60.37
CA SER A 6 21.71 6.92 -60.59
C SER A 6 21.35 7.97 -59.53
N ALA A 7 22.30 8.82 -59.19
CA ALA A 7 22.19 10.04 -58.40
C ALA A 7 21.55 11.18 -59.20
N LEU A 8 20.78 12.03 -58.58
CA LEU A 8 20.43 13.36 -59.08
C LEU A 8 20.66 14.39 -57.97
N LEU A 9 21.73 15.17 -58.15
CA LEU A 9 21.96 16.43 -57.45
C LEU A 9 21.02 17.49 -58.05
N SER A 10 20.31 18.23 -57.22
CA SER A 10 19.70 19.53 -57.60
C SER A 10 20.25 20.61 -56.68
N ALA A 11 21.07 21.46 -57.26
CA ALA A 11 21.52 22.71 -56.66
C ALA A 11 20.42 23.77 -56.81
N VAL A 12 20.07 24.46 -55.73
CA VAL A 12 19.25 25.67 -55.78
C VAL A 12 20.02 26.83 -55.19
N THR A 13 20.23 27.82 -55.99
CA THR A 13 20.94 29.08 -55.81
C THR A 13 20.18 30.02 -54.87
N VAL A 14 20.92 30.67 -53.98
CA VAL A 14 20.47 31.77 -53.08
C VAL A 14 20.64 33.11 -53.82
N PRO A 15 19.66 34.01 -53.81
CA PRO A 15 19.91 35.42 -54.07
C PRO A 15 20.16 36.22 -52.77
N LEU A 16 21.29 36.88 -52.77
CA LEU A 16 21.74 37.89 -51.79
C LEU A 16 20.96 39.18 -52.01
N ILE A 17 20.20 39.64 -51.05
CA ILE A 17 19.61 40.99 -51.06
C ILE A 17 20.25 41.80 -49.93
N LEU A 18 21.03 42.80 -50.35
CA LEU A 18 21.56 43.87 -49.51
C LEU A 18 20.54 45.02 -49.41
N PHE A 19 20.13 45.40 -48.19
CA PHE A 19 19.58 46.73 -47.87
C PHE A 19 19.91 47.01 -46.41
N GLY A 20 20.72 47.95 -46.11
CA GLY A 20 20.37 49.36 -45.86
C GLY A 20 20.34 49.60 -44.34
N THR A 21 21.48 50.10 -43.79
CA THR A 21 21.62 50.61 -42.42
C THR A 21 20.73 51.81 -42.18
N ALA A 22 19.82 51.72 -41.18
CA ALA A 22 19.22 52.89 -40.55
C ALA A 22 19.49 52.81 -39.04
N CYS A 23 20.26 53.76 -38.53
CA CYS A 23 20.46 53.95 -37.08
C CYS A 23 19.16 54.54 -36.48
N VAL A 24 18.64 53.87 -35.47
CA VAL A 24 17.62 54.40 -34.54
C VAL A 24 18.16 54.26 -33.10
N PRO A 25 18.05 55.23 -32.25
CA PRO A 25 18.65 55.23 -30.91
C PRO A 25 17.99 54.19 -30.01
N GLN A 26 18.83 53.48 -29.24
CA GLN A 26 18.40 52.53 -28.20
C GLN A 26 17.84 53.27 -26.99
N ASP A 27 16.54 53.16 -26.80
CA ASP A 27 15.96 53.34 -25.49
C ASP A 27 16.14 52.02 -24.71
N THR A 28 16.94 52.09 -23.67
CA THR A 28 17.16 50.99 -22.74
C THR A 28 15.92 50.84 -21.82
N ALA A 29 14.90 50.16 -22.33
CA ALA A 29 13.86 49.61 -21.47
C ALA A 29 14.33 48.26 -20.94
N SER A 30 14.75 48.25 -19.70
CA SER A 30 14.99 47.04 -18.91
C SER A 30 13.66 46.27 -18.77
N SER A 31 13.46 45.29 -19.67
CA SER A 31 12.35 44.35 -19.55
C SER A 31 12.72 43.34 -18.49
N ALA A 32 12.29 43.56 -17.26
CA ALA A 32 12.27 42.54 -16.25
C ALA A 32 11.34 41.42 -16.73
N ALA A 33 11.89 40.21 -16.89
CA ALA A 33 11.10 39.02 -17.13
C ALA A 33 10.10 38.87 -15.96
N PRO A 34 8.83 38.54 -16.23
CA PRO A 34 7.89 38.26 -15.15
C PRO A 34 8.40 37.04 -14.38
N PRO A 35 8.24 37.01 -13.03
CA PRO A 35 8.56 35.83 -12.26
C PRO A 35 7.74 34.63 -12.83
N SER A 36 8.43 33.57 -13.14
CA SER A 36 7.81 32.26 -13.46
C SER A 36 6.94 31.90 -12.25
N GLU A 37 5.64 32.11 -12.40
CA GLU A 37 4.68 31.58 -11.44
C GLU A 37 4.91 30.07 -11.41
N ALA A 38 5.49 29.62 -10.30
CA ALA A 38 5.43 28.22 -9.92
C ALA A 38 3.93 27.88 -9.96
N GLN A 39 3.53 27.13 -10.97
CA GLN A 39 2.20 26.55 -11.02
C GLN A 39 2.10 25.67 -9.78
N GLY A 40 1.56 26.26 -8.71
CA GLY A 40 1.06 25.51 -7.58
C GLY A 40 0.08 24.51 -8.17
N GLN A 41 0.46 23.24 -8.17
CA GLN A 41 -0.50 22.16 -8.39
C GLN A 41 -1.53 22.32 -7.28
N THR A 42 -2.66 22.91 -7.64
CA THR A 42 -3.86 22.85 -6.80
C THR A 42 -4.07 21.35 -6.51
N PRO A 43 -4.16 20.93 -5.24
CA PRO A 43 -4.53 19.55 -4.95
C PRO A 43 -5.79 19.27 -5.75
N ALA A 44 -5.76 18.26 -6.60
CA ALA A 44 -6.95 17.83 -7.31
C ALA A 44 -8.03 17.65 -6.24
N GLN A 45 -9.14 18.36 -6.40
CA GLN A 45 -10.26 18.27 -5.47
C GLN A 45 -10.64 16.80 -5.45
N ALA A 46 -10.41 16.15 -4.31
CA ALA A 46 -10.56 14.70 -4.19
C ALA A 46 -12.04 14.40 -4.39
N GLY A 47 -12.38 13.88 -5.56
CA GLY A 47 -13.67 13.26 -5.84
C GLY A 47 -13.85 12.01 -4.98
N THR A 48 -15.02 11.40 -5.04
CA THR A 48 -15.28 10.15 -4.36
C THR A 48 -14.57 8.99 -5.09
N ALA A 49 -14.31 7.90 -4.36
CA ALA A 49 -13.75 6.68 -4.95
C ALA A 49 -14.70 6.08 -6.01
N LEU A 50 -16.01 6.27 -5.84
CA LEU A 50 -17.02 5.83 -6.81
C LEU A 50 -16.94 6.62 -8.14
N GLU A 51 -16.73 7.93 -8.08
CA GLU A 51 -16.50 8.75 -9.28
C GLU A 51 -15.19 8.35 -9.96
N GLN A 52 -14.12 8.13 -9.20
CA GLN A 52 -12.84 7.70 -9.76
C GLN A 52 -12.92 6.32 -10.41
N LEU A 53 -13.69 5.38 -9.83
CA LEU A 53 -13.93 4.05 -10.40
C LEU A 53 -14.43 4.14 -11.84
N GLY A 54 -15.35 5.08 -12.13
CA GLY A 54 -15.88 5.30 -13.47
C GLY A 54 -14.83 5.70 -14.52
N SER A 55 -13.65 6.15 -14.10
CA SER A 55 -12.54 6.51 -14.99
C SER A 55 -11.60 5.34 -15.32
N ILE A 56 -11.70 4.23 -14.61
CA ILE A 56 -10.81 3.08 -14.80
C ILE A 56 -11.25 2.26 -16.02
N PRO A 57 -10.36 2.01 -17.00
CA PRO A 57 -10.72 1.22 -18.16
C PRO A 57 -11.07 -0.23 -17.79
N ILE A 58 -12.10 -0.77 -18.45
CA ILE A 58 -12.51 -2.17 -18.28
C ILE A 58 -11.94 -2.98 -19.45
N LYS A 59 -11.13 -3.99 -19.15
CA LYS A 59 -10.50 -4.90 -20.13
C LYS A 59 -10.37 -6.30 -19.54
N GLY A 60 -10.18 -7.32 -20.39
CA GLY A 60 -9.83 -8.67 -19.95
C GLY A 60 -8.42 -8.74 -19.34
N ARG A 61 -8.14 -9.80 -18.58
CA ARG A 61 -6.78 -10.07 -18.09
C ARG A 61 -5.83 -10.32 -19.25
N ALA A 62 -4.68 -9.67 -19.25
CA ALA A 62 -3.58 -10.02 -20.14
C ALA A 62 -2.90 -11.32 -19.66
N PRO A 63 -2.17 -12.02 -20.54
CA PRO A 63 -1.39 -13.19 -20.16
C PRO A 63 -0.40 -12.88 -19.03
N LYS A 64 -0.21 -13.82 -18.13
CA LYS A 64 0.78 -13.73 -17.05
C LYS A 64 2.21 -13.98 -17.52
N THR A 65 2.41 -14.28 -18.80
CA THR A 65 3.72 -14.54 -19.40
C THR A 65 4.71 -13.42 -19.09
N GLY A 66 5.91 -13.78 -18.67
CA GLY A 66 6.97 -12.84 -18.31
C GLY A 66 6.84 -12.25 -16.90
N TYR A 67 5.80 -12.59 -16.15
CA TYR A 67 5.71 -12.16 -14.76
C TYR A 67 6.74 -12.85 -13.89
N SER A 68 7.50 -12.05 -13.17
CA SER A 68 8.21 -12.44 -11.97
C SER A 68 8.21 -11.26 -10.99
N ARG A 69 8.51 -11.50 -9.70
CA ARG A 69 8.59 -10.40 -8.73
C ARG A 69 9.76 -9.45 -9.02
N GLU A 70 10.82 -9.96 -9.61
CA GLU A 70 12.02 -9.23 -10.00
C GLU A 70 11.73 -8.14 -11.04
N GLU A 71 10.67 -8.31 -11.84
CA GLU A 71 10.20 -7.28 -12.78
C GLU A 71 9.77 -5.97 -12.09
N PHE A 72 9.50 -6.03 -10.79
CA PHE A 72 9.16 -4.89 -9.94
C PHE A 72 10.36 -4.35 -9.15
N GLY A 73 11.57 -4.80 -9.47
CA GLY A 73 12.80 -4.38 -8.83
C GLY A 73 13.06 -5.04 -7.47
N PRO A 74 14.06 -4.55 -6.72
CA PRO A 74 14.38 -5.09 -5.41
C PRO A 74 13.20 -4.97 -4.45
N ALA A 75 12.95 -6.03 -3.68
CA ALA A 75 11.95 -5.99 -2.63
C ALA A 75 12.27 -4.91 -1.59
N TRP A 76 11.25 -4.13 -1.21
CA TRP A 76 11.34 -3.12 -0.16
C TRP A 76 12.40 -2.03 -0.42
N ALA A 77 12.52 -1.60 -1.68
CA ALA A 77 13.45 -0.54 -2.04
C ALA A 77 13.12 0.75 -1.29
N ASP A 78 14.14 1.42 -0.75
CA ASP A 78 14.04 2.77 -0.20
C ASP A 78 13.79 3.76 -1.37
N VAL A 79 12.50 3.98 -1.68
CA VAL A 79 12.11 4.81 -2.83
C VAL A 79 11.99 6.29 -2.48
N ASP A 80 11.74 6.62 -1.23
CA ASP A 80 11.66 8.00 -0.72
C ASP A 80 13.02 8.51 -0.19
N ARG A 81 14.02 7.61 -0.11
CA ARG A 81 15.40 7.89 0.31
C ARG A 81 15.51 8.43 1.74
N ASN A 82 14.64 7.95 2.63
CA ASN A 82 14.70 8.29 4.04
C ASN A 82 15.75 7.47 4.81
N GLY A 83 16.33 6.45 4.17
CA GLY A 83 17.36 5.55 4.74
C GLY A 83 16.80 4.30 5.40
N CYS A 84 15.47 4.13 5.36
CA CYS A 84 14.77 2.92 5.79
C CYS A 84 14.28 2.12 4.56
N ASP A 85 14.07 0.83 4.69
CA ASP A 85 13.40 0.07 3.64
C ASP A 85 11.88 0.24 3.75
N THR A 86 11.20 0.22 2.61
CA THR A 86 9.76 0.44 2.53
C THR A 86 8.96 -0.48 3.47
N ARG A 87 9.41 -1.74 3.71
CA ARG A 87 8.73 -2.62 4.66
C ARG A 87 8.71 -2.05 6.07
N ASN A 88 9.83 -1.49 6.50
CA ASN A 88 9.94 -0.89 7.83
C ASN A 88 9.17 0.44 7.92
N ASP A 89 9.12 1.22 6.85
CA ASP A 89 8.31 2.44 6.80
C ASP A 89 6.82 2.11 6.98
N ILE A 90 6.32 1.09 6.29
CA ILE A 90 4.93 0.65 6.44
C ILE A 90 4.66 0.09 7.84
N LEU A 91 5.58 -0.70 8.41
CA LEU A 91 5.43 -1.17 9.79
C LEU A 91 5.45 -0.01 10.79
N ALA A 92 6.33 0.98 10.59
CA ALA A 92 6.38 2.16 11.45
C ALA A 92 5.12 3.03 11.32
N ARG A 93 4.51 3.08 10.14
CA ARG A 93 3.26 3.80 9.90
C ARG A 93 2.05 3.12 10.52
N ASP A 94 1.94 1.79 10.38
CA ASP A 94 0.72 1.04 10.64
C ASP A 94 0.64 0.42 12.05
N LEU A 95 1.78 0.30 12.74
CA LEU A 95 1.81 -0.20 14.11
C LEU A 95 1.79 0.96 15.12
N THR A 96 1.31 0.69 16.31
CA THR A 96 1.40 1.56 17.49
C THR A 96 2.36 0.96 18.52
N ASN A 97 2.79 1.75 19.51
CA ASN A 97 3.70 1.30 20.57
C ASN A 97 4.96 0.60 20.04
N GLN A 98 5.51 1.11 18.93
CA GLN A 98 6.67 0.48 18.29
C GLN A 98 7.92 0.61 19.15
N THR A 99 8.75 -0.42 19.10
CA THR A 99 10.17 -0.33 19.46
C THR A 99 11.01 -0.60 18.23
N PHE A 100 12.24 -0.08 18.24
CA PHE A 100 13.15 -0.23 17.11
C PHE A 100 14.40 -0.98 17.52
N LYS A 101 15.04 -1.65 16.57
CA LYS A 101 16.33 -2.30 16.84
C LYS A 101 17.40 -1.26 17.14
N PRO A 102 18.18 -1.43 18.22
CA PRO A 102 19.30 -0.54 18.51
C PRO A 102 20.30 -0.42 17.34
N GLY A 103 20.80 0.79 17.10
CA GLY A 103 21.81 1.04 16.05
C GLY A 103 21.25 1.13 14.63
N THR A 104 19.94 1.09 14.44
CA THR A 104 19.31 1.18 13.10
C THR A 104 18.73 2.56 12.80
N LYS A 105 19.02 3.58 13.61
CA LYS A 105 18.48 4.95 13.49
C LYS A 105 16.94 4.96 13.42
N ASP A 106 16.31 4.13 14.26
CA ASP A 106 14.86 3.94 14.34
C ASP A 106 14.19 3.51 13.02
N CYS A 107 14.96 2.91 12.11
CA CYS A 107 14.42 2.35 10.88
C CYS A 107 13.78 0.96 11.11
N VAL A 108 14.47 0.07 11.83
CA VAL A 108 14.01 -1.32 11.89
C VAL A 108 13.07 -1.53 13.08
N VAL A 109 11.77 -1.63 12.79
CA VAL A 109 10.74 -1.94 13.79
C VAL A 109 11.00 -3.31 14.40
N ALA A 110 11.15 -3.39 15.72
CA ALA A 110 11.41 -4.62 16.46
C ALA A 110 10.13 -5.22 17.04
N THR A 111 9.29 -4.40 17.67
CA THR A 111 7.98 -4.81 18.23
C THR A 111 6.95 -3.73 17.95
N GLY A 112 5.67 -4.04 18.16
CA GLY A 112 4.57 -3.08 18.06
C GLY A 112 3.22 -3.76 18.23
N THR A 113 2.18 -2.95 18.37
CA THR A 113 0.79 -3.41 18.37
C THR A 113 0.17 -3.08 17.03
N PHE A 114 -0.39 -4.05 16.37
CA PHE A 114 -1.02 -3.91 15.07
C PHE A 114 -2.52 -4.18 15.14
N ALA A 115 -3.33 -3.19 14.79
CA ALA A 115 -4.77 -3.36 14.58
C ALA A 115 -4.99 -3.72 13.11
N ASP A 116 -5.20 -5.01 12.84
CA ASP A 116 -5.30 -5.50 11.47
C ASP A 116 -6.59 -5.06 10.78
N PRO A 117 -6.51 -4.31 9.67
CA PRO A 117 -7.70 -3.86 8.97
C PRO A 117 -8.45 -4.99 8.25
N TYR A 118 -7.78 -6.09 7.88
CA TYR A 118 -8.40 -7.18 7.13
C TYR A 118 -9.32 -8.04 7.98
N THR A 119 -8.95 -8.30 9.22
CA THR A 119 -9.70 -9.18 10.14
C THR A 119 -10.40 -8.39 11.24
N GLY A 120 -9.93 -7.18 11.56
CA GLY A 120 -10.36 -6.40 12.71
C GLY A 120 -9.75 -6.86 14.03
N THR A 121 -8.75 -7.75 14.00
CA THR A 121 -8.08 -8.27 15.19
C THR A 121 -6.86 -7.43 15.55
N VAL A 122 -6.43 -7.53 16.82
CA VAL A 122 -5.19 -6.91 17.29
C VAL A 122 -4.10 -7.95 17.40
N ILE A 123 -2.94 -7.67 16.82
CA ILE A 123 -1.79 -8.57 16.76
C ILE A 123 -0.60 -7.91 17.46
N SER A 124 0.00 -8.60 18.42
CA SER A 124 1.28 -8.20 19.01
C SER A 124 2.41 -8.61 18.07
N PHE A 125 2.99 -7.64 17.40
CA PHE A 125 4.11 -7.88 16.47
C PHE A 125 5.42 -7.99 17.23
N VAL A 126 6.16 -9.06 16.96
CA VAL A 126 7.55 -9.25 17.40
C VAL A 126 8.36 -9.70 16.19
N ARG A 127 9.41 -8.94 15.86
CA ARG A 127 10.30 -9.30 14.75
C ARG A 127 11.14 -10.52 15.08
N GLY A 128 11.08 -11.53 14.26
CA GLY A 128 11.86 -12.77 14.41
C GLY A 128 11.69 -13.68 13.21
N ASN A 129 12.49 -14.74 13.13
CA ASN A 129 12.49 -15.65 11.99
C ASN A 129 11.14 -16.38 11.83
N THR A 130 10.46 -16.66 12.93
CA THR A 130 9.18 -17.39 12.95
C THR A 130 7.99 -16.47 13.24
N THR A 131 8.20 -15.34 13.90
CA THR A 131 7.16 -14.44 14.40
C THR A 131 6.81 -13.32 13.42
N SER A 132 7.75 -12.89 12.57
CA SER A 132 7.51 -11.83 11.59
C SER A 132 6.44 -12.15 10.55
N THR A 133 6.08 -13.42 10.39
CA THR A 133 5.03 -13.88 9.47
C THR A 133 3.62 -13.58 9.96
N ALA A 134 3.44 -13.28 11.26
CA ALA A 134 2.16 -12.88 11.81
C ALA A 134 1.65 -11.55 11.22
N VAL A 135 2.58 -10.62 10.93
CA VAL A 135 2.26 -9.36 10.26
C VAL A 135 3.11 -9.26 8.99
N GLN A 136 2.44 -9.26 7.85
CA GLN A 136 3.05 -9.12 6.53
C GLN A 136 2.76 -7.74 5.97
N ILE A 137 3.50 -7.32 4.94
CA ILE A 137 3.13 -6.16 4.14
C ILE A 137 2.47 -6.67 2.86
N ASP A 138 1.24 -6.26 2.67
CA ASP A 138 0.45 -6.60 1.49
C ASP A 138 0.50 -5.49 0.45
N HIS A 139 0.43 -5.90 -0.82
CA HIS A 139 0.11 -5.04 -1.93
C HIS A 139 -1.41 -5.07 -2.17
N VAL A 140 -2.11 -3.97 -1.89
CA VAL A 140 -3.58 -3.86 -2.06
C VAL A 140 -4.01 -4.29 -3.45
N VAL A 141 -3.27 -3.84 -4.48
CA VAL A 141 -3.29 -4.39 -5.83
C VAL A 141 -2.07 -5.30 -5.95
N ALA A 142 -2.30 -6.61 -5.87
CA ALA A 142 -1.23 -7.60 -5.91
C ALA A 142 -0.40 -7.48 -7.19
N LEU A 143 0.93 -7.63 -7.10
CA LEU A 143 1.84 -7.42 -8.24
C LEU A 143 1.53 -8.33 -9.44
N SER A 144 1.12 -9.58 -9.17
CA SER A 144 0.71 -10.51 -10.21
C SER A 144 -0.63 -10.10 -10.88
N ASP A 145 -1.56 -9.54 -10.12
CA ASP A 145 -2.80 -8.99 -10.66
C ASP A 145 -2.52 -7.73 -11.47
N ALA A 146 -1.71 -6.81 -10.93
CA ALA A 146 -1.27 -5.61 -11.62
C ALA A 146 -0.61 -5.92 -12.97
N TRP A 147 0.28 -6.95 -13.02
CA TRP A 147 0.93 -7.38 -14.25
C TRP A 147 -0.09 -7.71 -15.33
N GLN A 148 -1.11 -8.51 -14.99
CA GLN A 148 -2.17 -8.93 -15.90
C GLN A 148 -3.17 -7.80 -16.24
N LYS A 149 -3.06 -6.67 -15.57
CA LYS A 149 -3.96 -5.52 -15.73
C LYS A 149 -3.23 -4.22 -16.07
N GLY A 150 -2.06 -4.33 -16.71
CA GLY A 150 -1.37 -3.18 -17.31
C GLY A 150 0.05 -2.95 -16.85
N ALA A 151 0.48 -3.46 -15.69
CA ALA A 151 1.82 -3.18 -15.18
C ALA A 151 2.94 -3.72 -16.09
N GLN A 152 2.68 -4.71 -16.93
CA GLN A 152 3.63 -5.15 -17.98
C GLN A 152 3.93 -4.06 -19.03
N GLN A 153 3.09 -3.03 -19.15
CA GLN A 153 3.28 -1.89 -20.06
C GLN A 153 4.01 -0.72 -19.41
N LEU A 154 4.18 -0.76 -18.08
CA LEU A 154 4.93 0.24 -17.33
C LEU A 154 6.43 0.07 -17.55
N THR A 155 7.18 1.15 -17.37
CA THR A 155 8.64 1.08 -17.29
C THR A 155 9.07 0.32 -16.03
N ALA A 156 10.30 -0.19 -16.01
CA ALA A 156 10.84 -0.85 -14.82
C ALA A 156 10.81 0.06 -13.58
N GLU A 157 11.05 1.38 -13.78
CA GLU A 157 11.00 2.35 -12.69
C GLU A 157 9.57 2.54 -12.17
N GLU A 158 8.56 2.67 -13.04
CA GLU A 158 7.16 2.77 -12.61
C GLU A 158 6.70 1.50 -11.90
N ARG A 159 7.13 0.31 -12.35
CA ARG A 159 6.85 -0.95 -11.63
C ARG A 159 7.50 -0.98 -10.25
N ARG A 160 8.74 -0.50 -10.12
CA ARG A 160 9.44 -0.38 -8.84
C ARG A 160 8.69 0.56 -7.90
N GLN A 161 8.19 1.68 -8.41
CA GLN A 161 7.38 2.62 -7.63
C GLN A 161 6.05 1.98 -7.21
N LEU A 162 5.32 1.33 -8.10
CA LEU A 162 4.07 0.62 -7.76
C LEU A 162 4.26 -0.41 -6.65
N ALA A 163 5.38 -1.14 -6.66
CA ALA A 163 5.69 -2.16 -5.67
C ALA A 163 6.09 -1.59 -4.30
N ASN A 164 6.50 -0.32 -4.25
CA ASN A 164 6.95 0.34 -3.02
C ASN A 164 6.12 1.60 -2.68
N ASP A 165 4.97 1.78 -3.35
CA ASP A 165 4.08 2.90 -3.10
C ASP A 165 3.33 2.72 -1.77
N PRO A 166 3.45 3.64 -0.80
CA PRO A 166 2.70 3.59 0.45
C PRO A 166 1.17 3.53 0.26
N LEU A 167 0.64 4.03 -0.88
CA LEU A 167 -0.77 3.90 -1.23
C LEU A 167 -1.15 2.44 -1.51
N ASN A 168 -0.25 1.67 -2.14
CA ASN A 168 -0.46 0.27 -2.48
C ASN A 168 -0.07 -0.70 -1.36
N LEU A 169 0.48 -0.20 -0.26
CA LEU A 169 1.05 -1.03 0.78
C LEU A 169 0.40 -0.77 2.13
N PHE A 170 0.11 -1.82 2.89
CA PHE A 170 -0.12 -1.75 4.32
C PHE A 170 0.17 -3.09 5.02
N ALA A 171 0.37 -2.99 6.33
CA ALA A 171 0.50 -4.17 7.17
C ALA A 171 -0.81 -4.96 7.18
N ALA A 172 -0.72 -6.28 7.21
CA ALA A 172 -1.88 -7.17 7.20
C ALA A 172 -1.59 -8.43 8.02
N ASP A 173 -2.64 -9.03 8.55
CA ASP A 173 -2.60 -10.39 9.13
C ASP A 173 -2.03 -11.38 8.11
N GLY A 174 -1.02 -12.14 8.51
CA GLY A 174 -0.31 -13.05 7.62
C GLY A 174 -1.21 -14.11 6.98
N PRO A 175 -2.04 -14.83 7.73
CA PRO A 175 -3.06 -15.74 7.21
C PRO A 175 -4.03 -15.08 6.23
N ALA A 176 -4.58 -13.91 6.56
CA ALA A 176 -5.51 -13.18 5.67
C ALA A 176 -4.82 -12.75 4.37
N ASN A 177 -3.59 -12.22 4.46
CA ASN A 177 -2.81 -11.87 3.28
C ASN A 177 -2.48 -13.11 2.41
N SER A 178 -2.16 -14.23 3.04
CA SER A 178 -1.92 -15.50 2.32
C SER A 178 -3.19 -16.00 1.61
N ALA A 179 -4.36 -15.84 2.24
CA ALA A 179 -5.65 -16.20 1.64
C ALA A 179 -6.02 -15.26 0.48
N LYS A 180 -5.69 -13.96 0.59
CA LYS A 180 -5.86 -13.00 -0.50
C LYS A 180 -5.00 -13.35 -1.71
N SER A 181 -3.72 -13.68 -1.50
CA SER A 181 -2.79 -14.02 -2.58
C SER A 181 -2.75 -12.95 -3.69
N ASP A 182 -2.98 -13.34 -4.95
CA ASP A 182 -3.08 -12.42 -6.09
C ASP A 182 -4.54 -12.15 -6.55
N SER A 183 -5.50 -12.34 -5.64
CA SER A 183 -6.92 -12.06 -5.87
C SER A 183 -7.20 -10.57 -6.04
N ASP A 184 -8.19 -10.27 -6.87
CA ASP A 184 -8.83 -8.96 -6.96
C ASP A 184 -10.15 -8.92 -6.15
N ALA A 185 -10.84 -7.77 -6.15
CA ALA A 185 -12.06 -7.57 -5.38
C ALA A 185 -13.22 -8.48 -5.80
N ALA A 186 -13.18 -9.07 -7.01
CA ALA A 186 -14.22 -10.03 -7.45
C ALA A 186 -14.09 -11.38 -6.73
N THR A 187 -12.91 -11.71 -6.24
CA THR A 187 -12.62 -13.04 -5.68
C THR A 187 -12.23 -13.02 -4.22
N TRP A 188 -11.80 -11.89 -3.70
CA TRP A 188 -11.48 -11.72 -2.29
C TRP A 188 -11.76 -10.31 -1.78
N LEU A 189 -12.32 -10.21 -0.61
CA LEU A 189 -12.50 -8.98 0.16
C LEU A 189 -12.17 -9.24 1.62
N PRO A 190 -11.69 -8.23 2.38
CA PRO A 190 -11.47 -8.34 3.82
C PRO A 190 -12.68 -8.92 4.55
N SER A 191 -12.45 -9.83 5.51
CA SER A 191 -13.51 -10.34 6.38
C SER A 191 -14.10 -9.24 7.25
N ASN A 192 -13.28 -8.26 7.65
CA ASN A 192 -13.71 -7.03 8.30
C ASN A 192 -14.49 -6.15 7.30
N LYS A 193 -15.81 -6.24 7.39
CA LYS A 193 -16.70 -5.51 6.47
C LYS A 193 -16.56 -3.99 6.57
N ALA A 194 -16.21 -3.48 7.76
CA ALA A 194 -16.08 -2.04 7.99
C ALA A 194 -14.88 -1.44 7.23
N PHE A 195 -13.87 -2.24 6.90
CA PHE A 195 -12.71 -1.79 6.12
C PHE A 195 -12.91 -1.88 4.61
N ARG A 196 -13.96 -2.54 4.12
CA ARG A 196 -14.11 -2.83 2.68
C ARG A 196 -14.19 -1.57 1.82
N CYS A 197 -14.84 -0.52 2.29
CA CYS A 197 -14.95 0.75 1.54
C CYS A 197 -13.57 1.35 1.29
N GLU A 198 -12.76 1.51 2.32
CA GLU A 198 -11.39 2.01 2.18
C GLU A 198 -10.52 1.07 1.35
N TYR A 199 -10.65 -0.24 1.53
CA TYR A 199 -9.90 -1.23 0.76
C TYR A 199 -10.11 -1.10 -0.74
N VAL A 200 -11.36 -1.04 -1.21
CA VAL A 200 -11.64 -0.91 -2.64
C VAL A 200 -11.38 0.50 -3.17
N ALA A 201 -11.51 1.53 -2.33
CA ALA A 201 -11.09 2.89 -2.67
C ALA A 201 -9.58 2.97 -2.94
N ARG A 202 -8.75 2.29 -2.12
CA ARG A 202 -7.31 2.18 -2.36
C ARG A 202 -6.99 1.43 -3.65
N GLN A 203 -7.66 0.31 -3.92
CA GLN A 203 -7.48 -0.41 -5.20
C GLN A 203 -7.80 0.50 -6.39
N THR A 204 -8.87 1.27 -6.31
CA THR A 204 -9.27 2.22 -7.34
C THR A 204 -8.20 3.32 -7.51
N ALA A 205 -7.75 3.91 -6.41
CA ALA A 205 -6.72 4.95 -6.43
C ALA A 205 -5.38 4.47 -7.04
N VAL A 206 -4.90 3.29 -6.62
CA VAL A 206 -3.69 2.68 -7.17
C VAL A 206 -3.84 2.42 -8.68
N LYS A 207 -4.98 1.86 -9.10
CA LYS A 207 -5.19 1.58 -10.52
C LYS A 207 -5.28 2.86 -11.37
N ALA A 208 -5.89 3.92 -10.85
CA ALA A 208 -5.92 5.21 -11.50
C ALA A 208 -4.51 5.80 -11.65
N GLU A 209 -3.73 5.83 -10.56
CA GLU A 209 -2.37 6.37 -10.53
C GLU A 209 -1.45 5.67 -11.54
N TYR A 210 -1.48 4.34 -11.57
CA TYR A 210 -0.61 3.54 -12.42
C TYR A 210 -1.24 3.17 -13.77
N ARG A 211 -2.36 3.79 -14.15
CA ARG A 211 -3.04 3.56 -15.44
C ARG A 211 -3.36 2.09 -15.72
N LEU A 212 -3.64 1.34 -14.64
CA LEU A 212 -4.08 -0.05 -14.72
C LEU A 212 -5.56 -0.11 -15.12
N TRP A 213 -6.00 -1.26 -15.60
CA TRP A 213 -7.39 -1.52 -15.87
C TRP A 213 -8.00 -2.53 -14.88
N MET A 214 -9.30 -2.74 -14.97
CA MET A 214 -10.03 -3.74 -14.21
C MET A 214 -10.72 -4.74 -15.16
N THR A 215 -11.00 -5.94 -14.65
CA THR A 215 -11.99 -6.79 -15.32
C THR A 215 -13.41 -6.29 -15.01
N GLN A 216 -14.40 -6.66 -15.82
CA GLN A 216 -15.79 -6.30 -15.53
C GLN A 216 -16.23 -6.80 -14.15
N ALA A 217 -15.90 -8.07 -13.81
CA ALA A 217 -16.25 -8.64 -12.52
C ALA A 217 -15.61 -7.89 -11.33
N GLU A 218 -14.34 -7.46 -11.47
CA GLU A 218 -13.68 -6.65 -10.44
C GLU A 218 -14.35 -5.28 -10.30
N HIS A 219 -14.60 -4.60 -11.41
CA HIS A 219 -15.29 -3.31 -11.41
C HIS A 219 -16.65 -3.41 -10.71
N ASP A 220 -17.47 -4.41 -11.05
CA ASP A 220 -18.79 -4.59 -10.48
C ASP A 220 -18.74 -4.89 -8.98
N ALA A 221 -17.76 -5.69 -8.54
CA ALA A 221 -17.55 -5.97 -7.12
C ALA A 221 -17.16 -4.71 -6.33
N ILE A 222 -16.26 -3.89 -6.87
CA ILE A 222 -15.88 -2.61 -6.27
C ILE A 222 -17.05 -1.65 -6.23
N ALA A 223 -17.79 -1.52 -7.34
CA ALA A 223 -18.98 -0.68 -7.42
C ALA A 223 -20.04 -1.08 -6.38
N ALA A 224 -20.27 -2.38 -6.20
CA ALA A 224 -21.20 -2.89 -5.20
C ALA A 224 -20.81 -2.54 -3.77
N VAL A 225 -19.49 -2.56 -3.45
CA VAL A 225 -19.00 -2.12 -2.14
C VAL A 225 -19.17 -0.61 -2.00
N LEU A 226 -18.70 0.19 -2.97
CA LEU A 226 -18.75 1.66 -2.90
C LEU A 226 -20.20 2.19 -2.91
N ALA A 227 -21.15 1.47 -3.46
CA ALA A 227 -22.56 1.82 -3.35
C ALA A 227 -23.08 1.82 -1.89
N THR A 228 -22.41 1.12 -0.98
CA THR A 228 -22.74 1.14 0.46
C THR A 228 -22.09 2.31 1.20
N CYS A 229 -21.16 3.03 0.56
CA CYS A 229 -20.40 4.15 1.09
C CYS A 229 -20.09 5.17 -0.03
N PRO A 230 -21.10 5.82 -0.61
CA PRO A 230 -20.95 6.65 -1.81
C PRO A 230 -20.01 7.85 -1.61
N ASP A 231 -19.88 8.32 -0.39
CA ASP A 231 -19.01 9.45 -0.04
C ASP A 231 -17.57 9.02 0.35
N GLU A 232 -17.22 7.74 0.14
CA GLU A 232 -15.85 7.27 0.43
C GLU A 232 -14.84 8.08 -0.36
N PRO A 233 -13.90 8.79 0.30
CA PRO A 233 -12.94 9.63 -0.39
C PRO A 233 -11.89 8.78 -1.12
N VAL A 234 -11.32 9.36 -2.16
CA VAL A 234 -10.09 8.81 -2.76
C VAL A 234 -8.96 8.93 -1.74
N PRO A 235 -8.30 7.83 -1.35
CA PRO A 235 -7.18 7.90 -0.42
C PRO A 235 -6.02 8.71 -0.98
N ALA A 236 -5.45 9.60 -0.15
CA ALA A 236 -4.29 10.39 -0.54
C ALA A 236 -3.03 9.51 -0.64
N ARG A 237 -2.14 9.84 -1.56
CA ARG A 237 -0.86 9.13 -1.79
C ARG A 237 0.07 9.25 -0.60
N GLU A 238 0.03 10.37 0.12
CA GLU A 238 0.93 10.63 1.22
C GLU A 238 0.52 9.84 2.47
N GLY A 239 1.10 8.68 2.61
CA GLY A 239 1.43 8.03 3.87
C GLY A 239 0.31 7.81 4.90
N THR A 240 -0.96 7.97 4.54
CA THR A 240 -2.04 7.69 5.49
C THR A 240 -2.09 6.20 5.83
N ALA A 241 -1.84 5.89 7.10
CA ALA A 241 -2.17 4.60 7.64
C ALA A 241 -3.63 4.26 7.29
N PRO A 242 -3.95 2.98 7.04
CA PRO A 242 -5.35 2.57 6.90
C PRO A 242 -6.13 3.06 8.11
N ARG A 243 -7.36 3.54 7.88
CA ARG A 243 -8.23 3.85 9.00
C ARG A 243 -8.38 2.59 9.84
N THR A 244 -7.79 2.60 11.03
CA THR A 244 -8.10 1.58 12.02
C THR A 244 -9.57 1.77 12.36
N VAL A 245 -10.42 0.93 11.77
CA VAL A 245 -11.78 0.80 12.31
C VAL A 245 -11.54 0.18 13.68
N PRO A 246 -11.90 0.84 14.78
CA PRO A 246 -11.83 0.22 16.08
C PRO A 246 -12.54 -1.12 15.95
N ALA A 247 -11.90 -2.20 16.33
CA ALA A 247 -12.58 -3.47 16.55
C ALA A 247 -13.83 -3.10 17.33
N GLY A 248 -15.01 -3.25 16.71
CA GLY A 248 -16.25 -2.57 17.07
C GLY A 248 -16.28 -2.21 18.54
N GLU A 249 -16.56 -0.94 18.80
CA GLU A 249 -16.69 -0.44 20.18
C GLU A 249 -17.31 -1.54 21.00
N VAL A 250 -16.50 -2.26 21.75
CA VAL A 250 -17.02 -3.02 22.87
C VAL A 250 -17.67 -1.92 23.67
N PRO A 251 -19.02 -1.91 23.84
CA PRO A 251 -19.65 -0.86 24.63
C PRO A 251 -18.82 -0.75 25.89
N ASP A 252 -18.34 0.46 26.20
CA ASP A 252 -17.71 0.74 27.47
C ASP A 252 -18.62 0.18 28.53
N THR A 253 -18.34 -1.06 28.91
CA THR A 253 -18.84 -1.58 30.16
C THR A 253 -18.09 -0.75 31.16
N PRO A 254 -18.76 0.12 31.93
CA PRO A 254 -18.08 0.94 32.90
C PRO A 254 -17.18 -0.02 33.68
N GLU A 255 -15.91 0.28 33.80
CA GLU A 255 -15.04 -0.37 34.75
C GLU A 255 -15.65 -0.24 36.14
N GLY A 256 -16.49 -1.21 36.44
CA GLY A 256 -16.92 -1.45 37.81
C GLY A 256 -15.70 -1.93 38.60
N PRO A 257 -15.47 -1.45 39.80
CA PRO A 257 -14.30 -1.82 40.57
C PRO A 257 -14.28 -3.34 40.78
N GLY A 258 -13.29 -4.01 40.12
CA GLY A 258 -12.88 -5.36 40.44
C GLY A 258 -13.72 -6.48 39.84
N SER A 259 -13.64 -6.69 38.53
CA SER A 259 -13.86 -8.07 38.03
C SER A 259 -12.74 -8.95 38.61
N PRO A 260 -13.05 -10.04 39.32
CA PRO A 260 -12.02 -10.89 39.87
C PRO A 260 -11.20 -11.49 38.73
N THR A 261 -9.87 -11.32 38.77
CA THR A 261 -8.96 -11.99 37.88
C THR A 261 -9.33 -13.48 37.85
N PRO A 262 -9.58 -14.08 36.67
CA PRO A 262 -9.96 -15.48 36.61
C PRO A 262 -8.87 -16.35 37.21
N VAL A 263 -9.23 -17.23 38.14
CA VAL A 263 -8.31 -18.18 38.77
C VAL A 263 -8.57 -19.55 38.16
N TYR A 264 -7.62 -20.03 37.37
CA TYR A 264 -7.72 -21.37 36.78
C TYR A 264 -7.10 -22.44 37.67
N ALA A 265 -7.82 -23.53 37.88
CA ALA A 265 -7.33 -24.63 38.71
C ALA A 265 -6.17 -25.41 38.03
N ASN A 266 -6.22 -25.56 36.72
CA ASN A 266 -5.26 -26.33 35.91
C ASN A 266 -5.41 -25.96 34.41
N CYS A 267 -4.55 -26.55 33.57
CA CYS A 267 -4.58 -26.31 32.11
C CYS A 267 -5.90 -26.73 31.44
N THR A 268 -6.61 -27.71 31.98
CA THR A 268 -7.95 -28.07 31.48
C THR A 268 -8.93 -26.92 31.65
N ALA A 269 -8.88 -26.22 32.78
CA ALA A 269 -9.72 -25.05 33.02
C ALA A 269 -9.32 -23.86 32.15
N VAL A 270 -8.02 -23.63 31.92
CA VAL A 270 -7.51 -22.58 30.98
C VAL A 270 -8.02 -22.85 29.56
N LYS A 271 -7.93 -24.10 29.08
CA LYS A 271 -8.42 -24.49 27.75
C LYS A 271 -9.94 -24.38 27.63
N ALA A 272 -10.68 -24.81 28.65
CA ALA A 272 -12.14 -24.71 28.66
C ALA A 272 -12.64 -23.25 28.62
N ALA A 273 -11.84 -22.33 29.18
CA ALA A 273 -12.11 -20.88 29.14
C ALA A 273 -11.63 -20.21 27.84
N GLY A 274 -11.01 -20.96 26.91
CA GLY A 274 -10.45 -20.41 25.68
C GLY A 274 -9.21 -19.53 25.88
N ALA A 275 -8.56 -19.62 27.08
CA ALA A 275 -7.41 -18.79 27.44
C ALA A 275 -6.05 -19.48 27.16
N ALA A 276 -6.03 -20.68 26.60
CA ALA A 276 -4.80 -21.37 26.21
C ALA A 276 -4.39 -20.98 24.77
N PRO A 277 -3.07 -20.89 24.50
CA PRO A 277 -1.97 -20.92 25.47
C PRO A 277 -1.89 -19.65 26.31
N ILE A 278 -1.56 -19.78 27.61
CA ILE A 278 -1.51 -18.66 28.56
C ILE A 278 -0.06 -18.29 28.92
N ARG A 279 0.24 -17.01 29.10
CA ARG A 279 1.60 -16.47 29.27
C ARG A 279 1.71 -15.55 30.50
N PRO A 280 2.94 -15.28 31.00
CA PRO A 280 3.16 -14.27 32.01
C PRO A 280 2.55 -12.91 31.60
N GLY A 281 1.66 -12.37 32.43
CA GLY A 281 0.94 -11.12 32.16
C GLY A 281 -0.51 -11.31 31.68
N ASP A 282 -0.89 -12.50 31.25
CA ASP A 282 -2.28 -12.77 30.88
C ASP A 282 -3.18 -12.88 32.16
N PRO A 283 -4.44 -12.45 32.07
CA PRO A 283 -5.38 -12.59 33.18
C PRO A 283 -5.52 -14.06 33.60
N GLY A 284 -5.20 -14.37 34.85
CA GLY A 284 -5.27 -15.74 35.39
C GLY A 284 -4.01 -16.57 35.14
N TRP A 285 -2.91 -15.99 34.67
CA TRP A 285 -1.62 -16.65 34.60
C TRP A 285 -1.15 -17.11 35.97
N ASP A 286 -0.58 -18.31 36.02
CA ASP A 286 0.09 -18.86 37.20
C ASP A 286 1.30 -19.68 36.70
N PRO A 287 2.50 -19.54 37.26
CA PRO A 287 3.69 -20.30 36.86
C PRO A 287 3.51 -21.83 36.82
N LYS A 288 2.54 -22.36 37.55
CA LYS A 288 2.20 -23.80 37.53
C LYS A 288 1.73 -24.31 36.16
N PHE A 289 1.34 -23.41 35.26
CA PHE A 289 0.88 -23.76 33.90
C PHE A 289 2.02 -23.96 32.91
N ASP A 290 3.21 -23.46 33.23
CA ASP A 290 4.44 -23.54 32.44
C ASP A 290 5.38 -24.59 33.05
N GLY A 291 5.15 -25.87 32.73
CA GLY A 291 5.87 -26.99 33.35
C GLY A 291 7.30 -27.18 32.82
N ASP A 292 7.63 -26.66 31.66
CA ASP A 292 8.95 -26.75 31.03
C ASP A 292 9.75 -25.45 31.07
N GLY A 293 9.12 -24.35 31.55
CA GLY A 293 9.77 -23.07 31.79
C GLY A 293 10.06 -22.27 30.51
N ASP A 294 9.34 -22.54 29.42
CA ASP A 294 9.51 -21.87 28.15
C ASP A 294 8.73 -20.52 28.04
N GLY A 295 7.98 -20.17 29.09
CA GLY A 295 7.15 -18.97 29.14
C GLY A 295 5.78 -19.11 28.47
N VAL A 296 5.35 -20.34 28.16
CA VAL A 296 4.06 -20.60 27.52
C VAL A 296 3.35 -21.78 28.20
N GLY A 297 2.35 -21.49 28.99
CA GLY A 297 1.56 -22.49 29.70
C GLY A 297 0.43 -23.11 28.88
N CYS A 298 0.10 -24.36 29.19
CA CYS A 298 -1.07 -25.09 28.68
C CYS A 298 -1.08 -25.30 27.15
N THR A 299 0.07 -25.52 26.54
CA THR A 299 0.24 -25.73 25.07
C THR A 299 -0.22 -27.09 24.59
N SER A 300 -0.17 -28.14 25.40
CA SER A 300 -0.53 -29.55 25.05
C SER A 300 -1.86 -30.02 25.65
#